data_086099a194c6e6010276b74646983076
#
_entry.id   086099a194c6e6010276b74646983076
#
_cell.length_a   1.000
_cell.length_b   1.000
_cell.length_c   1.000
_cell.angle_alpha   90.00
_cell.angle_beta   90.00
_cell.angle_gamma   90.00
#
_symmetry.space_group_name_H-M   'P 1'
#
loop_
_entity.id
_entity.type
_entity.pdbx_description
1 polymer ?
#
loop_
_entity_poly.entity_id
_entity_poly.type
_entity_poly.pdbx_seq_one_letter_code
_entity_poly.pdbx_strand_id
1 'polypeptide(L)'
;DALTAADQMVLFRNGVRQALRRAGYHASFVCRPPFEGAVASGWHLHHSLVHADDGRNAMGPEAGAGAATAAEGMEAGSARHWLGDAGAHWLAGLLVHAHGMAALCAPSVNAYGRYRGSVMAPQSAQWGRDNRGALLRVVGSGRDLRIENRLGEPLANPYLAIASQIWAGLDGMARRLEPPPATDAPDGAGAALLPATLAEALDALAAS
;
A
#
# COMPACT_ATOMS: atom_id res chain seq x y z
N ASP A 1 -6.02 -5.83 14.94
CA ASP A 1 -5.51 -4.45 14.93
C ASP A 1 -4.10 -4.39 14.34
N ALA A 2 -3.55 -3.18 14.16
CA ALA A 2 -2.27 -2.92 13.50
C ALA A 2 -1.07 -3.50 14.28
N LEU A 3 -1.08 -3.40 15.60
CA LEU A 3 0.00 -3.90 16.45
C LEU A 3 0.05 -5.43 16.40
N THR A 4 -1.09 -6.09 16.54
CA THR A 4 -1.20 -7.55 16.41
C THR A 4 -0.71 -8.04 15.05
N ALA A 5 -1.02 -7.33 13.95
CA ALA A 5 -0.53 -7.69 12.63
C ALA A 5 1.00 -7.58 12.52
N ALA A 6 1.61 -6.55 13.13
CA ALA A 6 3.06 -6.41 13.20
C ALA A 6 3.71 -7.54 14.01
N ASP A 7 3.17 -7.86 15.20
CA ASP A 7 3.65 -8.95 16.06
C ASP A 7 3.57 -10.30 15.33
N GLN A 8 2.45 -10.60 14.69
CA GLN A 8 2.26 -11.82 13.91
C GLN A 8 3.28 -11.95 12.78
N MET A 9 3.63 -10.84 12.10
CA MET A 9 4.64 -10.87 11.05
C MET A 9 6.04 -11.14 11.60
N VAL A 10 6.41 -10.60 12.76
CA VAL A 10 7.67 -10.91 13.44
C VAL A 10 7.72 -12.39 13.84
N LEU A 11 6.65 -12.90 14.47
CA LEU A 11 6.54 -14.30 14.86
C LEU A 11 6.60 -15.24 13.66
N PHE A 12 5.89 -14.91 12.58
CA PHE A 12 5.90 -15.67 11.33
C PHE A 12 7.31 -15.78 10.74
N ARG A 13 8.00 -14.64 10.54
CA ARG A 13 9.35 -14.63 9.99
C ARG A 13 10.34 -15.43 10.84
N ASN A 14 10.28 -15.28 12.16
CA ASN A 14 11.14 -16.00 13.07
C ASN A 14 10.79 -17.51 13.12
N GLY A 15 9.51 -17.85 13.18
CA GLY A 15 9.04 -19.21 13.18
C GLY A 15 9.46 -19.99 11.93
N VAL A 16 9.27 -19.38 10.75
CA VAL A 16 9.67 -19.99 9.46
C VAL A 16 11.18 -20.20 9.41
N ARG A 17 11.99 -19.19 9.79
CA ARG A 17 13.46 -19.34 9.82
C ARG A 17 13.91 -20.46 10.77
N GLN A 18 13.33 -20.53 11.96
CA GLN A 18 13.68 -21.54 12.97
C GLN A 18 13.26 -22.94 12.53
N ALA A 19 12.05 -23.10 12.02
CA ALA A 19 11.54 -24.39 11.56
C ALA A 19 12.37 -24.95 10.40
N LEU A 20 12.62 -24.13 9.38
CA LEU A 20 13.39 -24.55 8.20
C LEU A 20 14.86 -24.80 8.54
N ARG A 21 15.48 -24.02 9.44
CA ARG A 21 16.85 -24.27 9.91
C ARG A 21 16.98 -25.65 10.57
N ARG A 22 16.00 -26.04 11.39
CA ARG A 22 15.99 -27.39 12.03
C ARG A 22 15.83 -28.52 11.02
N ALA A 23 15.16 -28.24 9.90
CA ALA A 23 15.00 -29.17 8.78
C ALA A 23 16.17 -29.17 7.78
N GLY A 24 17.26 -28.42 8.06
CA GLY A 24 18.42 -28.32 7.18
C GLY A 24 18.27 -27.33 6.02
N TYR A 25 17.26 -26.45 6.04
CA TYR A 25 17.02 -25.46 5.00
C TYR A 25 17.33 -24.04 5.48
N HIS A 26 17.60 -23.17 4.53
CA HIS A 26 17.74 -21.73 4.76
C HIS A 26 16.49 -20.98 4.25
N ALA A 27 15.79 -20.28 5.14
CA ALA A 27 14.68 -19.40 4.76
C ALA A 27 15.18 -17.97 4.58
N SER A 28 14.97 -17.40 3.40
CA SER A 28 15.29 -16.02 3.09
C SER A 28 14.00 -15.22 2.80
N PHE A 29 13.95 -14.01 3.34
CA PHE A 29 12.90 -13.01 3.05
C PHE A 29 13.45 -11.87 2.19
N VAL A 30 14.59 -12.06 1.51
CA VAL A 30 15.16 -11.08 0.59
C VAL A 30 14.17 -10.85 -0.55
N CYS A 31 13.88 -9.58 -0.81
CA CYS A 31 12.87 -9.18 -1.80
C CYS A 31 13.18 -9.70 -3.21
N ARG A 32 14.44 -9.64 -3.63
CA ARG A 32 14.91 -10.15 -4.93
C ARG A 32 16.17 -10.99 -4.73
N PRO A 33 16.03 -12.30 -4.53
CA PRO A 33 17.18 -13.20 -4.39
C PRO A 33 18.07 -13.17 -5.65
N PRO A 34 19.41 -13.21 -5.50
CA PRO A 34 20.35 -13.14 -6.64
C PRO A 34 20.56 -14.51 -7.31
N PHE A 35 19.48 -15.24 -7.59
CA PHE A 35 19.54 -16.53 -8.26
C PHE A 35 18.89 -16.43 -9.64
N GLU A 36 19.40 -17.18 -10.58
CA GLU A 36 18.79 -17.32 -11.90
C GLU A 36 17.38 -17.92 -11.76
N GLY A 37 16.41 -17.35 -12.45
CA GLY A 37 15.01 -17.77 -12.39
C GLY A 37 14.25 -17.32 -11.13
N ALA A 38 14.90 -16.66 -10.17
CA ALA A 38 14.22 -16.13 -9.00
C ALA A 38 13.36 -14.90 -9.36
N VAL A 39 12.12 -14.89 -8.87
CA VAL A 39 11.21 -13.75 -9.00
C VAL A 39 11.25 -12.88 -7.75
N ALA A 40 10.94 -11.59 -7.90
CA ALA A 40 10.86 -10.67 -6.77
C ALA A 40 9.60 -10.93 -5.94
N SER A 41 9.72 -10.77 -4.61
CA SER A 41 8.62 -10.82 -3.66
C SER A 41 8.25 -9.43 -3.18
N GLY A 42 6.95 -9.15 -3.05
CA GLY A 42 6.43 -7.99 -2.33
C GLY A 42 5.83 -8.42 -0.99
N TRP A 43 5.66 -7.45 -0.10
CA TRP A 43 4.85 -7.59 1.10
C TRP A 43 3.76 -6.51 1.07
N HIS A 44 2.60 -6.90 0.57
CA HIS A 44 1.48 -5.99 0.42
C HIS A 44 0.71 -5.87 1.74
N LEU A 45 0.39 -4.64 2.12
CA LEU A 45 -0.43 -4.37 3.29
C LEU A 45 -1.85 -4.05 2.85
N HIS A 46 -2.80 -4.87 3.29
CA HIS A 46 -4.22 -4.61 3.14
C HIS A 46 -4.75 -3.99 4.43
N HIS A 47 -5.40 -2.85 4.33
CA HIS A 47 -5.98 -2.18 5.47
C HIS A 47 -7.35 -1.59 5.14
N SER A 48 -8.22 -1.62 6.13
CA SER A 48 -9.51 -0.97 6.15
C SER A 48 -9.69 -0.22 7.46
N LEU A 49 -10.53 0.80 7.44
CA LEU A 49 -10.99 1.50 8.62
C LEU A 49 -12.34 0.93 9.02
N VAL A 50 -12.57 0.80 10.31
CA VAL A 50 -13.85 0.38 10.85
C VAL A 50 -14.30 1.34 11.93
N HIS A 51 -15.62 1.53 12.04
CA HIS A 51 -16.22 2.26 13.14
C HIS A 51 -15.98 1.51 14.45
N ALA A 52 -15.59 2.22 15.49
CA ALA A 52 -15.23 1.61 16.77
C ALA A 52 -16.44 1.06 17.55
N ASP A 53 -17.61 1.60 17.30
CA ASP A 53 -18.86 1.27 17.97
C ASP A 53 -19.53 -0.02 17.43
N ASP A 54 -19.53 -0.22 16.13
CA ASP A 54 -20.26 -1.30 15.49
C ASP A 54 -19.43 -2.17 14.51
N GLY A 55 -18.18 -1.83 14.28
CA GLY A 55 -17.27 -2.58 13.40
C GLY A 55 -17.60 -2.49 11.91
N ARG A 56 -18.53 -1.63 11.51
CA ARG A 56 -18.82 -1.40 10.08
C ARG A 56 -17.61 -0.78 9.39
N ASN A 57 -17.42 -1.13 8.13
CA ASN A 57 -16.38 -0.54 7.30
C ASN A 57 -16.63 0.96 7.10
N ALA A 58 -15.66 1.79 7.49
CA ALA A 58 -15.71 3.25 7.42
C ALA A 58 -15.10 3.82 6.14
N MET A 59 -14.53 2.97 5.27
CA MET A 59 -13.94 3.43 4.00
C MET A 59 -14.96 3.59 2.88
N GLY A 60 -16.10 2.92 2.98
CA GLY A 60 -17.16 2.96 1.96
C GLY A 60 -18.03 4.20 2.06
N PRO A 61 -18.85 4.45 1.03
CA PRO A 61 -19.89 5.47 1.10
C PRO A 61 -20.84 5.19 2.27
N GLU A 62 -21.31 6.25 2.94
CA GLU A 62 -22.29 6.10 4.01
C GLU A 62 -23.58 5.43 3.50
N ALA A 63 -24.14 4.55 4.32
CA ALA A 63 -25.39 3.88 4.01
C ALA A 63 -26.52 4.93 3.92
N GLY A 64 -27.05 5.16 2.72
CA GLY A 64 -28.08 6.18 2.46
C GLY A 64 -27.64 7.31 1.52
N ALA A 65 -26.37 7.56 1.34
CA ALA A 65 -25.86 8.31 0.19
C ALA A 65 -25.99 7.37 -1.02
N GLY A 66 -27.12 7.48 -1.73
CA GLY A 66 -27.50 6.53 -2.75
C GLY A 66 -26.39 6.28 -3.75
N ALA A 67 -26.01 5.02 -3.88
CA ALA A 67 -25.05 4.56 -4.89
C ALA A 67 -25.48 4.91 -6.34
N ALA A 68 -26.73 5.30 -6.53
CA ALA A 68 -27.29 5.71 -7.81
C ALA A 68 -27.28 7.23 -8.04
N THR A 69 -27.28 8.07 -6.98
CA THR A 69 -27.33 9.53 -7.12
C THR A 69 -25.96 10.21 -7.02
N ALA A 70 -24.96 9.53 -6.47
CA ALA A 70 -23.60 10.05 -6.39
C ALA A 70 -22.84 9.95 -7.73
N ALA A 71 -23.28 9.13 -8.67
CA ALA A 71 -22.59 8.94 -9.96
C ALA A 71 -22.94 10.00 -11.02
N GLU A 72 -24.07 10.70 -10.86
CA GLU A 72 -24.46 11.75 -11.80
C GLU A 72 -23.63 13.02 -11.54
N GLY A 73 -22.70 13.31 -12.45
CA GLY A 73 -21.84 14.50 -12.39
C GLY A 73 -20.44 14.30 -11.81
N MET A 74 -20.06 13.06 -11.42
CA MET A 74 -18.69 12.77 -10.96
C MET A 74 -17.77 12.51 -12.16
N GLU A 75 -16.53 13.03 -12.06
CA GLU A 75 -15.49 12.72 -13.05
C GLU A 75 -15.24 11.20 -13.15
N ALA A 76 -15.01 10.74 -14.38
CA ALA A 76 -14.62 9.36 -14.61
C ALA A 76 -13.34 9.03 -13.81
N GLY A 77 -13.35 7.89 -13.09
CA GLY A 77 -12.22 7.50 -12.24
C GLY A 77 -12.18 8.15 -10.86
N SER A 78 -13.16 8.97 -10.47
CA SER A 78 -13.21 9.53 -9.12
C SER A 78 -13.24 8.44 -8.06
N ALA A 79 -12.42 8.59 -7.01
CA ALA A 79 -12.39 7.68 -5.86
C ALA A 79 -13.76 7.58 -5.17
N ARG A 80 -14.56 8.63 -5.26
CA ARG A 80 -15.90 8.75 -4.64
C ARG A 80 -16.92 7.76 -5.19
N HIS A 81 -16.64 7.11 -6.32
CA HIS A 81 -17.47 6.00 -6.81
C HIS A 81 -17.40 4.77 -5.89
N TRP A 82 -16.31 4.60 -5.15
CA TRP A 82 -16.07 3.40 -4.33
C TRP A 82 -15.80 3.71 -2.87
N LEU A 83 -15.32 4.92 -2.57
CA LEU A 83 -14.88 5.34 -1.24
C LEU A 83 -15.73 6.51 -0.74
N GLY A 84 -16.09 6.46 0.53
CA GLY A 84 -16.59 7.61 1.27
C GLY A 84 -15.45 8.58 1.62
N ASP A 85 -15.76 9.64 2.36
CA ASP A 85 -14.81 10.69 2.74
C ASP A 85 -13.56 10.12 3.43
N ALA A 86 -13.76 9.31 4.47
CA ALA A 86 -12.66 8.73 5.22
C ALA A 86 -11.75 7.88 4.34
N GLY A 87 -12.32 7.04 3.46
CA GLY A 87 -11.55 6.18 2.57
C GLY A 87 -10.79 6.96 1.50
N ALA A 88 -11.41 7.99 0.91
CA ALA A 88 -10.79 8.83 -0.12
C ALA A 88 -9.65 9.68 0.46
N HIS A 89 -9.87 10.34 1.60
CA HIS A 89 -8.83 11.12 2.26
C HIS A 89 -7.67 10.24 2.73
N TRP A 90 -7.95 9.04 3.25
CA TRP A 90 -6.94 8.05 3.60
C TRP A 90 -6.10 7.65 2.39
N LEU A 91 -6.75 7.32 1.28
CA LEU A 91 -6.08 6.98 0.01
C LEU A 91 -5.17 8.12 -0.48
N ALA A 92 -5.67 9.37 -0.43
CA ALA A 92 -4.91 10.54 -0.82
C ALA A 92 -3.67 10.76 0.04
N GLY A 93 -3.79 10.58 1.35
CA GLY A 93 -2.66 10.66 2.28
C GLY A 93 -1.56 9.64 1.96
N LEU A 94 -1.96 8.39 1.68
CA LEU A 94 -1.01 7.35 1.27
C LEU A 94 -0.28 7.70 -0.03
N LEU A 95 -0.95 8.33 -1.00
CA LEU A 95 -0.33 8.77 -2.26
C LEU A 95 0.66 9.91 -2.04
N VAL A 96 0.27 10.93 -1.27
CA VAL A 96 1.12 12.10 -1.00
C VAL A 96 2.41 11.70 -0.31
N HIS A 97 2.35 10.76 0.64
CA HIS A 97 3.50 10.31 1.40
C HIS A 97 4.23 9.09 0.80
N ALA A 98 3.80 8.61 -0.38
CA ALA A 98 4.33 7.37 -0.97
C ALA A 98 5.87 7.36 -1.13
N HIS A 99 6.45 8.49 -1.54
CA HIS A 99 7.90 8.61 -1.76
C HIS A 99 8.69 8.48 -0.47
N GLY A 100 8.30 9.21 0.60
CA GLY A 100 8.94 9.11 1.91
C GLY A 100 8.70 7.76 2.59
N MET A 101 7.47 7.23 2.48
CA MET A 101 7.16 5.89 3.01
C MET A 101 8.01 4.78 2.38
N ALA A 102 8.53 4.98 1.16
CA ALA A 102 9.36 3.97 0.50
C ALA A 102 10.58 3.58 1.34
N ALA A 103 11.20 4.51 2.06
CA ALA A 103 12.33 4.22 2.94
C ALA A 103 11.97 3.28 4.10
N LEU A 104 10.73 3.33 4.60
CA LEU A 104 10.25 2.51 5.72
C LEU A 104 9.62 1.19 5.26
N CYS A 105 8.98 1.20 4.09
CA CYS A 105 8.33 0.01 3.51
C CYS A 105 9.29 -0.85 2.69
N ALA A 106 10.35 -0.26 2.12
CA ALA A 106 11.37 -0.93 1.29
C ALA A 106 12.78 -0.51 1.74
N PRO A 107 13.20 -0.86 3.00
CA PRO A 107 14.40 -0.34 3.63
C PRO A 107 15.71 -0.98 3.11
N SER A 108 15.66 -1.94 2.22
CA SER A 108 16.88 -2.55 1.68
C SER A 108 17.22 -2.07 0.28
N VAL A 109 18.50 -1.95 -0.04
CA VAL A 109 18.97 -1.65 -1.40
C VAL A 109 18.43 -2.66 -2.42
N ASN A 110 18.27 -3.91 -2.01
CA ASN A 110 17.74 -5.00 -2.83
C ASN A 110 16.28 -4.78 -3.25
N ALA A 111 15.46 -4.13 -2.41
CA ALA A 111 14.05 -3.88 -2.68
C ALA A 111 13.83 -3.07 -3.97
N TYR A 112 14.69 -2.10 -4.24
CA TYR A 112 14.57 -1.21 -5.41
C TYR A 112 14.85 -1.93 -6.74
N GLY A 113 15.51 -3.08 -6.69
CA GLY A 113 15.61 -3.98 -7.83
C GLY A 113 14.27 -4.60 -8.26
N ARG A 114 13.28 -4.67 -7.34
CA ARG A 114 11.94 -5.17 -7.62
C ARG A 114 11.15 -4.23 -8.53
N TYR A 115 11.31 -2.94 -8.37
CA TYR A 115 10.57 -1.93 -9.14
C TYR A 115 11.10 -1.77 -10.57
N ARG A 116 12.26 -2.38 -10.90
CA ARG A 116 12.86 -2.33 -12.22
C ARG A 116 12.47 -3.56 -13.04
N GLY A 117 11.76 -3.34 -14.14
CA GLY A 117 11.48 -4.40 -15.13
C GLY A 117 10.48 -5.46 -14.69
N SER A 118 9.67 -5.23 -13.67
CA SER A 118 8.58 -6.12 -13.26
C SER A 118 7.24 -5.48 -13.55
N VAL A 119 6.46 -6.08 -14.41
CA VAL A 119 5.08 -5.66 -14.76
C VAL A 119 4.14 -5.68 -13.54
N MET A 120 4.50 -6.41 -12.50
CA MET A 120 3.66 -6.59 -11.30
C MET A 120 4.09 -5.75 -10.10
N ALA A 121 5.19 -5.01 -10.19
CA ALA A 121 5.64 -4.11 -9.15
C ALA A 121 5.28 -2.66 -9.51
N PRO A 122 4.73 -1.86 -8.58
CA PRO A 122 4.37 -0.49 -8.87
C PRO A 122 5.62 0.34 -9.17
N GLN A 123 5.56 1.18 -10.21
CA GLN A 123 6.65 2.08 -10.58
C GLN A 123 6.34 3.53 -10.23
N SER A 124 5.08 3.87 -10.04
CA SER A 124 4.61 5.22 -9.82
C SER A 124 3.63 5.32 -8.64
N ALA A 125 3.52 6.51 -8.05
CA ALA A 125 2.61 6.82 -6.96
C ALA A 125 1.18 7.04 -7.50
N GLN A 126 0.56 5.97 -7.99
CA GLN A 126 -0.80 5.98 -8.54
C GLN A 126 -1.69 4.95 -7.86
N TRP A 127 -2.99 5.10 -8.03
CA TRP A 127 -3.97 4.14 -7.54
C TRP A 127 -4.95 3.71 -8.64
N GLY A 128 -5.56 2.56 -8.44
CA GLY A 128 -6.57 2.06 -9.34
C GLY A 128 -7.56 1.13 -8.67
N ARG A 129 -8.73 0.98 -9.29
CA ARG A 129 -9.72 0.00 -8.87
C ARG A 129 -9.32 -1.38 -9.38
N ASP A 130 -9.05 -2.29 -8.46
CA ASP A 130 -8.64 -3.68 -8.74
C ASP A 130 -7.45 -3.82 -9.70
N ASN A 131 -6.61 -2.78 -9.82
CA ASN A 131 -5.49 -2.70 -10.74
C ASN A 131 -4.19 -3.16 -10.06
N ARG A 132 -3.62 -4.29 -10.50
CA ARG A 132 -2.39 -4.87 -9.93
C ARG A 132 -1.10 -4.17 -10.32
N GLY A 133 -1.11 -3.27 -11.29
CA GLY A 133 0.02 -2.42 -11.67
C GLY A 133 0.14 -1.18 -10.76
N ALA A 134 -0.97 -0.70 -10.19
CA ALA A 134 -0.99 0.48 -9.34
C ALA A 134 -0.32 0.25 -7.98
N LEU A 135 0.24 1.32 -7.39
CA LEU A 135 0.80 1.32 -6.04
C LEU A 135 -0.26 1.05 -4.99
N LEU A 136 -1.37 1.78 -5.06
CA LEU A 136 -2.52 1.60 -4.19
C LEU A 136 -3.66 1.02 -4.98
N ARG A 137 -4.20 -0.06 -4.49
CA ARG A 137 -5.29 -0.78 -5.13
C ARG A 137 -6.50 -0.79 -4.22
N VAL A 138 -7.61 -0.20 -4.66
CA VAL A 138 -8.90 -0.29 -3.96
C VAL A 138 -9.57 -1.59 -4.35
N VAL A 139 -9.88 -2.45 -3.38
CA VAL A 139 -10.35 -3.83 -3.60
C VAL A 139 -11.58 -4.10 -2.75
N GLY A 140 -12.47 -4.93 -3.27
CA GLY A 140 -13.70 -5.35 -2.56
C GLY A 140 -14.76 -4.26 -2.57
N SER A 141 -15.84 -4.50 -1.86
CA SER A 141 -16.97 -3.57 -1.71
C SER A 141 -17.66 -3.81 -0.37
N GLY A 142 -18.47 -2.88 0.09
CA GLY A 142 -19.20 -2.99 1.34
C GLY A 142 -18.27 -3.37 2.51
N ARG A 143 -18.57 -4.46 3.19
CA ARG A 143 -17.79 -4.96 4.33
C ARG A 143 -16.33 -5.29 3.98
N ASP A 144 -16.08 -5.78 2.77
CA ASP A 144 -14.77 -6.26 2.34
C ASP A 144 -13.93 -5.19 1.63
N LEU A 145 -14.43 -3.94 1.58
CA LEU A 145 -13.72 -2.81 0.97
C LEU A 145 -12.45 -2.50 1.75
N ARG A 146 -11.34 -2.41 1.02
CA ARG A 146 -10.02 -2.15 1.59
C ARG A 146 -9.08 -1.53 0.58
N ILE A 147 -8.00 -0.96 1.06
CA ILE A 147 -6.89 -0.47 0.26
C ILE A 147 -5.71 -1.42 0.45
N GLU A 148 -5.16 -1.92 -0.66
CA GLU A 148 -3.92 -2.67 -0.72
C GLU A 148 -2.79 -1.70 -1.07
N ASN A 149 -1.82 -1.53 -0.17
CA ASN A 149 -0.57 -0.84 -0.48
C ASN A 149 0.49 -1.86 -0.90
N ARG A 150 1.05 -1.67 -2.09
CA ARG A 150 1.94 -2.63 -2.74
C ARG A 150 3.42 -2.21 -2.71
N LEU A 151 3.72 -1.17 -1.93
CA LEU A 151 5.07 -0.60 -1.79
C LEU A 151 6.03 -1.56 -1.05
N GLY A 152 5.54 -2.30 -0.07
CA GLY A 152 6.36 -3.02 0.90
C GLY A 152 7.18 -4.19 0.36
N GLU A 153 8.29 -4.47 1.04
CA GLU A 153 9.12 -5.66 0.86
C GLU A 153 9.10 -6.59 2.09
N PRO A 154 9.41 -7.89 1.91
CA PRO A 154 9.34 -8.84 3.02
C PRO A 154 10.35 -8.63 4.16
N LEU A 155 11.39 -7.80 3.99
CA LEU A 155 12.37 -7.46 5.03
C LEU A 155 12.01 -6.19 5.81
N ALA A 156 11.01 -5.43 5.40
CA ALA A 156 10.59 -4.23 6.11
C ALA A 156 10.31 -4.50 7.59
N ASN A 157 10.67 -3.56 8.45
CA ASN A 157 10.25 -3.61 9.84
C ASN A 157 8.72 -3.43 9.90
N PRO A 158 7.94 -4.42 10.36
CA PRO A 158 6.49 -4.38 10.27
C PRO A 158 5.88 -3.23 11.08
N TYR A 159 6.48 -2.87 12.21
CA TYR A 159 6.00 -1.75 13.04
C TYR A 159 6.16 -0.42 12.31
N LEU A 160 7.34 -0.16 11.74
CA LEU A 160 7.61 1.08 11.01
C LEU A 160 6.81 1.17 9.71
N ALA A 161 6.74 0.06 8.95
CA ALA A 161 5.98 0.03 7.70
C ALA A 161 4.47 0.22 7.91
N ILE A 162 3.90 -0.37 8.96
CA ILE A 162 2.48 -0.18 9.29
C ILE A 162 2.25 1.21 9.86
N ALA A 163 3.09 1.68 10.79
CA ALA A 163 2.96 3.00 11.39
C ALA A 163 3.04 4.12 10.36
N SER A 164 3.97 4.05 9.39
CA SER A 164 4.08 5.06 8.33
C SER A 164 2.81 5.17 7.50
N GLN A 165 2.16 4.06 7.19
CA GLN A 165 0.91 4.06 6.44
C GLN A 165 -0.27 4.59 7.26
N ILE A 166 -0.31 4.30 8.57
CA ILE A 166 -1.32 4.87 9.47
C ILE A 166 -1.17 6.39 9.53
N TRP A 167 0.05 6.89 9.74
CA TRP A 167 0.31 8.34 9.81
C TRP A 167 -0.01 9.04 8.49
N ALA A 168 0.38 8.45 7.36
CA ALA A 168 0.05 8.98 6.04
C ALA A 168 -1.47 9.08 5.81
N GLY A 169 -2.21 8.03 6.17
CA GLY A 169 -3.67 8.02 6.07
C GLY A 169 -4.33 9.05 6.98
N LEU A 170 -3.86 9.15 8.24
CA LEU A 170 -4.37 10.15 9.22
C LEU A 170 -4.09 11.58 8.76
N ASP A 171 -2.90 11.87 8.21
CA ASP A 171 -2.60 13.19 7.63
C ASP A 171 -3.56 13.52 6.47
N GLY A 172 -3.80 12.56 5.58
CA GLY A 172 -4.77 12.71 4.51
C GLY A 172 -6.17 13.05 5.01
N MET A 173 -6.63 12.37 6.07
CA MET A 173 -7.92 12.66 6.71
C MET A 173 -7.93 14.03 7.40
N ALA A 174 -6.88 14.36 8.17
CA ALA A 174 -6.79 15.65 8.88
C ALA A 174 -6.80 16.85 7.93
N ARG A 175 -6.11 16.72 6.80
CA ARG A 175 -6.02 17.75 5.75
C ARG A 175 -7.15 17.67 4.72
N ARG A 176 -8.00 16.65 4.79
CA ARG A 176 -9.07 16.39 3.81
C ARG A 176 -8.55 16.35 2.38
N LEU A 177 -7.45 15.64 2.17
CA LEU A 177 -6.84 15.51 0.86
C LEU A 177 -7.75 14.71 -0.07
N GLU A 178 -7.79 15.12 -1.34
CA GLU A 178 -8.51 14.40 -2.39
C GLU A 178 -7.53 13.63 -3.27
N PRO A 179 -7.80 12.34 -3.56
CA PRO A 179 -6.96 11.59 -4.47
C PRO A 179 -7.21 12.01 -5.91
N PRO A 180 -6.19 11.95 -6.77
CA PRO A 180 -6.38 12.13 -8.21
C PRO A 180 -7.31 11.04 -8.76
N PRO A 181 -7.79 11.16 -10.00
CA PRO A 181 -8.55 10.11 -10.66
C PRO A 181 -7.80 8.77 -10.68
N ALA A 182 -8.54 7.66 -10.62
CA ALA A 182 -7.98 6.32 -10.76
C ALA A 182 -7.31 6.12 -12.11
N THR A 183 -6.24 5.35 -12.14
CA THR A 183 -5.58 5.01 -13.39
C THR A 183 -5.85 3.55 -13.81
N ASP A 184 -6.13 3.36 -15.09
CA ASP A 184 -6.15 2.05 -15.73
C ASP A 184 -4.78 1.67 -16.30
N ALA A 185 -3.89 2.67 -16.52
CA ALA A 185 -2.54 2.52 -17.05
C ALA A 185 -1.50 3.11 -16.08
N PRO A 186 -1.14 2.42 -15.00
CA PRO A 186 -0.25 2.95 -13.95
C PRO A 186 1.17 3.24 -14.42
N ASP A 187 1.58 2.65 -15.55
CA ASP A 187 2.88 2.90 -16.19
C ASP A 187 2.81 4.01 -17.26
N GLY A 188 1.70 4.76 -17.30
CA GLY A 188 1.45 5.82 -18.28
C GLY A 188 2.39 7.03 -18.09
N ALA A 189 2.62 7.76 -19.18
CA ALA A 189 3.46 8.96 -19.17
C ALA A 189 2.87 10.03 -18.23
N GLY A 190 3.75 10.66 -17.43
CA GLY A 190 3.38 11.77 -16.53
C GLY A 190 3.11 11.38 -15.08
N ALA A 191 3.14 10.09 -14.73
CA ALA A 191 3.04 9.66 -13.35
C ALA A 191 4.32 9.97 -12.55
N ALA A 192 4.16 10.44 -11.29
CA ALA A 192 5.29 10.61 -10.38
C ALA A 192 5.91 9.23 -10.06
N LEU A 193 7.14 9.01 -10.51
CA LEU A 193 7.84 7.75 -10.29
C LEU A 193 8.21 7.59 -8.81
N LEU A 194 8.08 6.38 -8.29
CA LEU A 194 8.60 6.03 -6.97
C LEU A 194 10.14 6.12 -6.95
N PRO A 195 10.77 6.33 -5.78
CA PRO A 195 12.22 6.33 -5.67
C PRO A 195 12.84 5.09 -6.32
N ALA A 196 13.87 5.29 -7.13
CA ALA A 196 14.59 4.20 -7.79
C ALA A 196 15.71 3.61 -6.93
N THR A 197 16.06 4.29 -5.84
CA THR A 197 17.12 3.90 -4.91
C THR A 197 16.71 4.17 -3.46
N LEU A 198 17.35 3.47 -2.52
CA LEU A 198 17.17 3.76 -1.08
C LEU A 198 17.61 5.20 -0.73
N ALA A 199 18.65 5.72 -1.38
CA ALA A 199 19.10 7.09 -1.14
C ALA A 199 17.99 8.10 -1.49
N GLU A 200 17.41 8.00 -2.69
CA GLU A 200 16.27 8.85 -3.09
C GLU A 200 15.07 8.72 -2.13
N ALA A 201 14.80 7.52 -1.63
CA ALA A 201 13.72 7.32 -0.67
C ALA A 201 14.01 7.96 0.70
N LEU A 202 15.27 7.92 1.15
CA LEU A 202 15.69 8.60 2.39
C LEU A 202 15.64 10.11 2.24
N ASP A 203 16.05 10.66 1.10
CA ASP A 203 15.94 12.09 0.80
C ASP A 203 14.47 12.53 0.79
N ALA A 204 13.60 11.73 0.18
CA ALA A 204 12.15 11.99 0.18
C ALA A 204 11.55 11.91 1.59
N LEU A 205 12.02 10.98 2.43
CA LEU A 205 11.57 10.88 3.83
C LEU A 205 12.02 12.09 4.65
N ALA A 206 13.24 12.58 4.42
CA ALA A 206 13.75 13.76 5.14
C ALA A 206 13.04 15.07 4.74
N ALA A 207 12.43 15.10 3.56
CA ALA A 207 11.70 16.26 3.03
C ALA A 207 10.18 16.23 3.34
N SER A 208 9.67 15.15 3.92
CA SER A 208 8.24 14.90 4.16
C SER A 208 7.71 15.40 5.51
#